data_3f9c7d17c7b334c64e4c960202459d1a
#
_entry.id   3f9c7d17c7b334c64e4c960202459d1a
#
_cell.length_a   1.000
_cell.length_b   1.000
_cell.length_c   1.000
_cell.angle_alpha   90.00
_cell.angle_beta   90.00
_cell.angle_gamma   90.00
#
_symmetry.space_group_name_H-M   'P 1'
#
loop_
_entity.id
_entity.type
_entity.pdbx_description
1 polymer ?
#
loop_
_entity_poly.entity_id
_entity_poly.type
_entity_poly.pdbx_seq_one_letter_code
_entity_poly.pdbx_strand_id
1 'polypeptide(L)'
;MSQQGLPCILESQGNPKAHLILRGANAGPNYQLAEIEKIKAKVKGEMPALVIDCSHGNSSKNPLLQPEVLKTIVAERAQTQVRGVMLESHLVDGQQKISDQMTYGQSVTDGCLGWNKTEQLLFQVAQELVLRPLKRSA
;
A
#
# COMPACT_ATOMS: atom_id res chain seq x y z
N MET A 1 -23.05 19.39 -0.31
CA MET A 1 -23.94 20.58 -0.30
C MET A 1 -24.75 20.57 -1.57
N SER A 2 -26.00 21.02 -1.53
CA SER A 2 -26.83 21.20 -2.74
C SER A 2 -26.24 22.28 -3.65
N GLN A 3 -26.72 22.40 -4.89
CA GLN A 3 -26.31 23.49 -5.80
C GLN A 3 -26.62 24.90 -5.23
N GLN A 4 -27.49 24.98 -4.23
CA GLN A 4 -27.84 26.22 -3.52
C GLN A 4 -27.00 26.45 -2.26
N GLY A 5 -25.96 25.63 -2.00
CA GLY A 5 -25.10 25.76 -0.83
C GLY A 5 -25.68 25.23 0.49
N LEU A 6 -26.87 24.62 0.48
CA LEU A 6 -27.51 24.07 1.67
C LEU A 6 -26.97 22.67 2.03
N PRO A 7 -26.93 22.31 3.31
CA PRO A 7 -26.64 20.93 3.73
C PRO A 7 -27.68 19.98 3.10
N CYS A 8 -27.21 18.88 2.51
CA CYS A 8 -28.09 17.86 1.96
C CYS A 8 -27.45 16.47 2.11
N ILE A 9 -28.30 15.45 2.16
CA ILE A 9 -27.89 14.05 2.01
C ILE A 9 -27.94 13.75 0.51
N LEU A 10 -26.80 13.30 -0.04
CA LEU A 10 -26.70 12.86 -1.42
C LEU A 10 -26.68 11.34 -1.44
N GLU A 11 -27.67 10.73 -2.07
CA GLU A 11 -27.65 9.31 -2.38
C GLU A 11 -26.96 9.12 -3.74
N SER A 12 -25.94 8.26 -3.77
CA SER A 12 -25.19 7.97 -4.99
C SER A 12 -25.30 6.50 -5.34
N GLN A 13 -25.03 6.15 -6.60
CA GLN A 13 -24.98 4.77 -7.06
C GLN A 13 -23.68 4.05 -6.65
N GLY A 14 -22.79 4.74 -5.93
CA GLY A 14 -21.46 4.24 -5.57
C GLY A 14 -20.48 4.23 -6.76
N ASN A 15 -19.34 3.56 -6.56
CA ASN A 15 -18.32 3.37 -7.58
C ASN A 15 -17.95 1.88 -7.67
N PRO A 16 -18.39 1.15 -8.70
CA PRO A 16 -18.06 -0.27 -8.85
C PRO A 16 -16.58 -0.54 -9.14
N LYS A 17 -15.81 0.51 -9.48
CA LYS A 17 -14.35 0.44 -9.70
C LYS A 17 -13.53 0.86 -8.47
N ALA A 18 -14.17 1.03 -7.31
CA ALA A 18 -13.46 1.30 -6.07
C ALA A 18 -12.52 0.13 -5.72
N HIS A 19 -11.43 0.42 -5.02
CA HIS A 19 -10.52 -0.57 -4.49
C HIS A 19 -10.34 -0.39 -2.99
N LEU A 20 -9.95 -1.47 -2.32
CA LEU A 20 -9.66 -1.46 -0.88
C LEU A 20 -8.15 -1.30 -0.67
N ILE A 21 -7.76 -0.34 0.17
CA ILE A 21 -6.36 -0.15 0.57
C ILE A 21 -6.18 -0.65 2.00
N LEU A 22 -5.25 -1.59 2.20
CA LEU A 22 -4.83 -2.05 3.52
C LEU A 22 -3.52 -1.37 3.90
N ARG A 23 -3.56 -0.54 4.93
CA ARG A 23 -2.41 0.25 5.42
C ARG A 23 -2.00 -0.05 6.87
N GLY A 24 -2.44 -1.18 7.39
CA GLY A 24 -2.38 -1.50 8.80
C GLY A 24 -3.60 -0.98 9.57
N ALA A 25 -3.83 -1.52 10.74
CA ALA A 25 -4.94 -1.21 11.64
C ALA A 25 -4.44 -0.98 13.07
N ASN A 26 -5.33 -0.58 13.98
CA ASN A 26 -4.99 -0.44 15.39
C ASN A 26 -4.49 -1.75 16.03
N ALA A 27 -4.93 -2.88 15.48
CA ALA A 27 -4.51 -4.23 15.92
C ALA A 27 -3.14 -4.64 15.36
N GLY A 28 -2.55 -3.89 14.44
CA GLY A 28 -1.26 -4.17 13.80
C GLY A 28 -1.30 -4.22 12.28
N PRO A 29 -0.25 -4.77 11.66
CA PRO A 29 -0.16 -4.98 10.21
C PRO A 29 -1.30 -5.85 9.68
N ASN A 30 -1.74 -5.59 8.43
CA ASN A 30 -2.86 -6.30 7.81
C ASN A 30 -2.60 -6.70 6.35
N TYR A 31 -1.35 -6.96 6.00
CA TYR A 31 -0.91 -7.32 4.65
C TYR A 31 -0.69 -8.82 4.43
N GLN A 32 -0.59 -9.60 5.49
CA GLN A 32 -0.36 -11.05 5.42
C GLN A 32 -1.62 -11.80 5.02
N LEU A 33 -1.47 -12.98 4.40
CA LEU A 33 -2.56 -13.82 3.93
C LEU A 33 -3.65 -14.03 4.99
N ALA A 34 -3.27 -14.37 6.22
CA ALA A 34 -4.22 -14.63 7.30
C ALA A 34 -5.12 -13.42 7.63
N GLU A 35 -4.55 -12.20 7.58
CA GLU A 35 -5.32 -10.98 7.85
C GLU A 35 -6.21 -10.62 6.65
N ILE A 36 -5.71 -10.81 5.43
CA ILE A 36 -6.48 -10.59 4.20
C ILE A 36 -7.70 -11.53 4.15
N GLU A 37 -7.55 -12.81 4.52
CA GLU A 37 -8.66 -13.76 4.59
C GLU A 37 -9.73 -13.35 5.62
N LYS A 38 -9.33 -12.83 6.78
CA LYS A 38 -10.27 -12.26 7.76
C LYS A 38 -11.03 -11.05 7.22
N ILE A 39 -10.38 -10.24 6.41
CA ILE A 39 -11.00 -9.07 5.77
C ILE A 39 -11.97 -9.53 4.68
N LYS A 40 -11.55 -10.45 3.81
CA LYS A 40 -12.40 -11.05 2.77
C LYS A 40 -13.70 -11.61 3.36
N ALA A 41 -13.61 -12.31 4.48
CA ALA A 41 -14.78 -12.88 5.15
C ALA A 41 -15.80 -11.82 5.65
N LYS A 42 -15.39 -10.57 5.82
CA LYS A 42 -16.25 -9.46 6.27
C LYS A 42 -16.85 -8.66 5.12
N VAL A 43 -16.30 -8.78 3.91
CA VAL A 43 -16.81 -8.07 2.73
C VAL A 43 -18.09 -8.75 2.25
N LYS A 44 -19.15 -7.96 2.13
CA LYS A 44 -20.41 -8.42 1.55
C LYS A 44 -20.39 -8.20 0.04
N GLY A 45 -20.68 -9.26 -0.72
CA GLY A 45 -20.68 -9.21 -2.19
C GLY A 45 -19.30 -9.48 -2.80
N GLU A 46 -19.04 -8.92 -3.97
CA GLU A 46 -17.78 -9.11 -4.68
C GLU A 46 -16.63 -8.37 -3.98
N MET A 47 -15.50 -9.06 -3.83
CA MET A 47 -14.30 -8.47 -3.23
C MET A 47 -13.72 -7.40 -4.15
N PRO A 48 -13.58 -6.14 -3.71
CA PRO A 48 -12.96 -5.12 -4.51
C PRO A 48 -11.47 -5.43 -4.77
N ALA A 49 -10.89 -4.81 -5.79
CA ALA A 49 -9.46 -4.89 -6.01
C ALA A 49 -8.69 -4.47 -4.75
N LEU A 50 -7.66 -5.22 -4.41
CA LEU A 50 -6.89 -5.03 -3.18
C LEU A 50 -5.55 -4.38 -3.48
N VAL A 51 -5.26 -3.28 -2.81
CA VAL A 51 -3.96 -2.59 -2.81
C VAL A 51 -3.39 -2.61 -1.40
N ILE A 52 -2.11 -2.92 -1.25
CA ILE A 52 -1.42 -2.91 0.04
C ILE A 52 -0.47 -1.72 0.11
N ASP A 53 -0.64 -0.91 1.12
CA ASP A 53 0.31 0.12 1.50
C ASP A 53 1.42 -0.52 2.35
N CYS A 54 2.64 -0.55 1.83
CA CYS A 54 3.79 -1.15 2.50
C CYS A 54 4.36 -0.26 3.62
N SER A 55 3.93 1.01 3.71
CA SER A 55 4.32 1.95 4.74
C SER A 55 3.38 1.91 5.95
N HIS A 56 3.25 3.03 6.66
CA HIS A 56 2.31 3.27 7.75
C HIS A 56 2.25 2.14 8.80
N GLY A 57 1.07 1.65 9.10
CA GLY A 57 0.86 0.59 10.09
C GLY A 57 1.45 -0.77 9.66
N ASN A 58 1.55 -1.04 8.38
CA ASN A 58 2.12 -2.29 7.87
C ASN A 58 3.64 -2.39 8.08
N SER A 59 4.36 -1.27 8.12
CA SER A 59 5.79 -1.20 8.44
C SER A 59 6.06 -0.58 9.82
N SER A 60 5.02 -0.39 10.65
CA SER A 60 5.12 0.33 11.93
C SER A 60 5.77 1.72 11.78
N LYS A 61 5.52 2.39 10.65
CA LYS A 61 6.11 3.68 10.24
C LYS A 61 7.64 3.66 10.09
N ASN A 62 8.27 2.49 10.04
CA ASN A 62 9.68 2.35 9.75
C ASN A 62 9.88 2.12 8.24
N PRO A 63 10.44 3.09 7.49
CA PRO A 63 10.59 2.95 6.04
C PRO A 63 11.48 1.77 5.65
N LEU A 64 12.42 1.36 6.50
CA LEU A 64 13.32 0.24 6.23
C LEU A 64 12.63 -1.13 6.27
N LEU A 65 11.40 -1.22 6.80
CA LEU A 65 10.60 -2.44 6.80
C LEU A 65 9.71 -2.58 5.54
N GLN A 66 9.53 -1.53 4.75
CA GLN A 66 8.73 -1.58 3.52
C GLN A 66 9.19 -2.68 2.53
N PRO A 67 10.51 -2.92 2.33
CA PRO A 67 10.97 -4.00 1.48
C PRO A 67 10.51 -5.39 1.92
N GLU A 68 10.48 -5.64 3.21
CA GLU A 68 10.05 -6.93 3.78
C GLU A 68 8.55 -7.14 3.60
N VAL A 69 7.77 -6.09 3.85
CA VAL A 69 6.33 -6.09 3.58
C VAL A 69 6.05 -6.40 2.11
N LEU A 70 6.73 -5.71 1.18
CA LEU A 70 6.56 -5.93 -0.25
C LEU A 70 6.94 -7.35 -0.68
N LYS A 71 8.05 -7.89 -0.20
CA LYS A 71 8.47 -9.28 -0.51
C LYS A 71 7.44 -10.30 -0.04
N THR A 72 6.87 -10.13 1.15
CA THR A 72 5.80 -10.99 1.65
C THR A 72 4.56 -10.92 0.76
N ILE A 73 4.13 -9.72 0.37
CA ILE A 73 2.99 -9.52 -0.53
C ILE A 73 3.21 -10.23 -1.86
N VAL A 74 4.41 -10.08 -2.44
CA VAL A 74 4.77 -10.72 -3.71
C VAL A 74 4.78 -12.25 -3.59
N ALA A 75 5.31 -12.79 -2.50
CA ALA A 75 5.32 -14.23 -2.25
C ALA A 75 3.89 -14.81 -2.11
N GLU A 76 2.99 -14.09 -1.46
CA GLU A 76 1.62 -14.54 -1.18
C GLU A 76 0.58 -14.10 -2.24
N ARG A 77 1.01 -13.40 -3.30
CA ARG A 77 0.08 -12.77 -4.27
C ARG A 77 -0.89 -13.73 -4.95
N ALA A 78 -0.51 -15.00 -5.13
CA ALA A 78 -1.37 -16.00 -5.75
C ALA A 78 -2.63 -16.29 -4.91
N GLN A 79 -2.50 -16.27 -3.58
CA GLN A 79 -3.59 -16.53 -2.65
C GLN A 79 -4.35 -15.24 -2.28
N THR A 80 -3.62 -14.15 -2.09
CA THR A 80 -4.19 -12.87 -1.63
C THR A 80 -4.94 -12.11 -2.71
N GLN A 81 -4.58 -12.34 -4.00
CA GLN A 81 -5.14 -11.61 -5.15
C GLN A 81 -4.88 -10.10 -5.09
N VAL A 82 -3.83 -9.66 -4.41
CA VAL A 82 -3.40 -8.27 -4.39
C VAL A 82 -3.09 -7.79 -5.81
N ARG A 83 -3.60 -6.61 -6.17
CA ARG A 83 -3.47 -6.02 -7.51
C ARG A 83 -2.43 -4.92 -7.57
N GLY A 84 -2.09 -4.32 -6.44
CA GLY A 84 -1.12 -3.23 -6.39
C GLY A 84 -0.54 -3.03 -5.00
N VAL A 85 0.54 -2.29 -4.96
CA VAL A 85 1.21 -1.88 -3.73
C VAL A 85 1.51 -0.39 -3.75
N MET A 86 1.67 0.19 -2.56
CA MET A 86 2.14 1.56 -2.37
C MET A 86 3.43 1.51 -1.56
N LEU A 87 4.41 2.31 -1.97
CA LEU A 87 5.68 2.51 -1.27
C LEU A 87 5.89 4.01 -1.04
N GLU A 88 6.36 4.38 0.13
CA GLU A 88 6.86 5.72 0.36
C GLU A 88 8.35 5.79 0.07
N SER A 89 8.69 6.59 -0.94
CA SER A 89 10.05 6.75 -1.44
C SER A 89 10.36 8.21 -1.74
N HIS A 90 11.60 8.61 -1.48
CA HIS A 90 12.14 9.91 -1.86
C HIS A 90 13.59 9.76 -2.34
N LEU A 91 14.29 10.87 -2.59
CA LEU A 91 15.69 10.80 -3.03
C LEU A 91 16.62 10.26 -1.94
N VAL A 92 16.38 10.67 -0.67
CA VAL A 92 17.16 10.31 0.51
C VAL A 92 16.28 9.56 1.52
N ASP A 93 16.88 8.59 2.22
CA ASP A 93 16.20 7.81 3.25
C ASP A 93 15.70 8.68 4.43
N GLY A 94 14.58 8.23 5.02
CA GLY A 94 14.08 8.74 6.29
C GLY A 94 13.20 9.96 6.14
N GLN A 95 13.20 10.78 7.19
CA GLN A 95 12.43 12.01 7.29
C GLN A 95 13.20 13.05 8.09
N GLN A 96 12.85 14.32 7.94
CA GLN A 96 13.40 15.45 8.69
C GLN A 96 12.29 16.41 9.09
N LYS A 97 12.57 17.24 10.09
CA LYS A 97 11.71 18.37 10.43
C LYS A 97 12.05 19.57 9.54
N ILE A 98 11.05 20.38 9.23
CA ILE A 98 11.27 21.65 8.52
C ILE A 98 12.16 22.55 9.39
N SER A 99 13.28 23.01 8.84
CA SER A 99 14.25 23.88 9.49
C SER A 99 15.04 24.67 8.45
N ASP A 100 15.87 25.63 8.89
CA ASP A 100 16.73 26.41 7.99
C ASP A 100 17.88 25.59 7.39
N GLN A 101 18.17 24.41 7.96
CA GLN A 101 19.20 23.47 7.48
C GLN A 101 18.55 22.15 7.13
N MET A 102 18.09 22.02 5.89
CA MET A 102 17.41 20.84 5.41
C MET A 102 18.27 20.05 4.43
N THR A 103 18.20 18.74 4.51
CA THR A 103 18.76 17.83 3.52
C THR A 103 17.85 17.81 2.30
N TYR A 104 18.37 18.24 1.13
CA TYR A 104 17.63 18.17 -0.12
C TYR A 104 17.24 16.72 -0.45
N GLY A 105 15.98 16.53 -0.83
CA GLY A 105 15.48 15.21 -1.21
C GLY A 105 15.14 14.27 -0.05
N GLN A 106 15.16 14.72 1.20
CA GLN A 106 14.66 13.97 2.34
C GLN A 106 13.24 14.44 2.71
N SER A 107 12.35 13.51 3.00
CA SER A 107 10.93 13.78 3.30
C SER A 107 10.78 14.69 4.53
N VAL A 108 9.78 15.57 4.52
CA VAL A 108 9.37 16.39 5.68
C VAL A 108 8.08 15.90 6.32
N THR A 109 7.53 14.81 5.82
CA THR A 109 6.30 14.17 6.32
C THR A 109 6.63 12.79 6.86
N ASP A 110 6.27 11.73 6.15
CA ASP A 110 6.53 10.36 6.58
C ASP A 110 7.91 9.86 6.13
N GLY A 111 8.46 8.90 6.86
CA GLY A 111 9.76 8.30 6.54
C GLY A 111 9.72 7.54 5.22
N CYS A 112 10.64 7.84 4.33
CA CYS A 112 10.73 7.27 2.99
C CYS A 112 11.95 6.37 2.83
N LEU A 113 11.85 5.39 1.90
CA LEU A 113 13.02 4.72 1.32
C LEU A 113 13.74 5.69 0.40
N GLY A 114 15.07 5.73 0.45
CA GLY A 114 15.87 6.44 -0.55
C GLY A 114 15.77 5.78 -1.93
N TRP A 115 15.98 6.58 -2.97
CA TRP A 115 15.80 6.14 -4.36
C TRP A 115 16.58 4.86 -4.70
N ASN A 116 17.85 4.78 -4.34
CA ASN A 116 18.69 3.62 -4.65
C ASN A 116 18.11 2.31 -4.08
N LYS A 117 17.57 2.36 -2.86
CA LYS A 117 16.93 1.19 -2.23
C LYS A 117 15.61 0.84 -2.91
N THR A 118 14.84 1.84 -3.27
CA THR A 118 13.57 1.67 -3.99
C THR A 118 13.82 1.03 -5.35
N GLU A 119 14.76 1.55 -6.13
CA GLU A 119 15.13 1.01 -7.44
C GLU A 119 15.56 -0.45 -7.35
N GLN A 120 16.51 -0.77 -6.45
CA GLN A 120 16.95 -2.14 -6.22
C GLN A 120 15.79 -3.07 -5.84
N LEU A 121 14.89 -2.62 -4.96
CA LEU A 121 13.73 -3.38 -4.53
C LEU A 121 12.80 -3.66 -5.72
N LEU A 122 12.53 -2.68 -6.56
CA LEU A 122 11.67 -2.84 -7.74
C LEU A 122 12.27 -3.82 -8.75
N PHE A 123 13.59 -3.78 -8.99
CA PHE A 123 14.26 -4.77 -9.84
C PHE A 123 14.17 -6.18 -9.26
N GLN A 124 14.40 -6.37 -7.96
CA GLN A 124 14.27 -7.68 -7.31
C GLN A 124 12.85 -8.23 -7.45
N VAL A 125 11.84 -7.41 -7.18
CA VAL A 125 10.43 -7.79 -7.32
C VAL A 125 10.09 -8.13 -8.77
N ALA A 126 10.55 -7.34 -9.74
CA ALA A 126 10.32 -7.60 -11.15
C ALA A 126 10.90 -8.96 -11.58
N GLN A 127 12.11 -9.29 -11.14
CA GLN A 127 12.72 -10.60 -11.39
C GLN A 127 11.90 -11.75 -10.77
N GLU A 128 11.44 -11.59 -9.54
CA GLU A 128 10.61 -12.60 -8.86
C GLU A 128 9.27 -12.81 -9.56
N LEU A 129 8.66 -11.74 -10.06
CA LEU A 129 7.41 -11.81 -10.81
C LEU A 129 7.56 -12.56 -12.15
N VAL A 130 8.71 -12.40 -12.82
CA VAL A 130 9.03 -13.13 -14.06
C VAL A 130 9.26 -14.61 -13.76
N LEU A 131 10.00 -14.92 -12.71
CA LEU A 131 10.32 -16.32 -12.33
C LEU A 131 9.10 -17.09 -11.82
N ARG A 132 8.10 -16.41 -11.26
CA ARG A 132 6.88 -17.00 -10.69
C ARG A 132 5.62 -16.32 -11.23
N PRO A 133 5.33 -16.43 -12.55
CA PRO A 133 4.15 -15.81 -13.11
C PRO A 133 2.88 -16.43 -12.51
N LEU A 134 1.86 -15.59 -12.29
CA LEU A 134 0.52 -16.09 -11.95
C LEU A 134 -0.04 -16.85 -13.14
N LYS A 135 -0.62 -18.04 -12.88
CA LYS A 135 -1.38 -18.74 -13.91
C LYS A 135 -2.57 -17.84 -14.29
N ARG A 136 -2.66 -17.48 -15.55
CA ARG A 136 -3.88 -16.82 -16.07
C ARG A 136 -5.00 -17.84 -15.98
N SER A 137 -6.05 -17.56 -15.20
CA SER A 137 -7.31 -18.29 -15.33
C SER A 137 -7.84 -18.03 -16.74
N ALA A 138 -8.08 -19.11 -17.47
CA ALA A 138 -8.71 -19.07 -18.78
C ALA A 138 -10.14 -18.54 -18.69
#